data_03e1abd5c0a3816c23900fb44c3eabf9
#
_entry.id   03e1abd5c0a3816c23900fb44c3eabf9
#
_cell.length_a   1.000
_cell.length_b   1.000
_cell.length_c   1.000
_cell.angle_alpha   90.00
_cell.angle_beta   90.00
_cell.angle_gamma   90.00
#
_symmetry.space_group_name_H-M   'P 1'
#
loop_
_entity.id
_entity.type
_entity.pdbx_description
1 polymer ?
#
loop_
_entity_poly.entity_id
_entity_poly.type
_entity_poly.pdbx_seq_one_letter_code
_entity_poly.pdbx_strand_id
1 'polypeptide(L)'
;MQSILKAALAGASGLLVTAGLASAQTDTLTTIKNRGMLNCGVGTGTPGFAFPDDKGNWSGLDVDFCRGVAAAIFNDPKKVSFKPLTAKERFTALQSGEVDVLSRTTTWTMSRDSAMGLSFVGIMYVDGQGLMVPKKLGVKSAKELNGASVCVATGTTTELNLADYFRTTGMTYKPVVFEKADEVNAAYDAGRCDVYTTDQSSLYAQRLRLRNPDDHMVLPEIISKEPLGPAVRQGDFQWFTINKWVYFALLDSEELGVSSKNVDEMLKSTNPEIRRLLGVEGEFGKGVGLDNDWVVRILKGVGNYEEIYERNVGPNTPLKITRGLNRLWTKGGIQYAPPVR
;
A
#
# COMPACT_ATOMS: atom_id res chain seq x y z
N MET A 1 -74.85 45.03 30.99
CA MET A 1 -74.70 43.77 31.75
C MET A 1 -73.71 42.88 31.05
N GLN A 2 -72.65 42.55 31.74
CA GLN A 2 -71.61 41.57 31.51
C GLN A 2 -70.70 41.70 30.31
N SER A 3 -69.54 42.31 30.57
CA SER A 3 -68.31 42.33 29.83
C SER A 3 -67.59 41.00 29.99
N ILE A 4 -67.12 40.39 28.90
CA ILE A 4 -66.18 39.29 28.95
C ILE A 4 -64.85 39.75 28.35
N LEU A 5 -63.85 39.94 29.22
CA LEU A 5 -62.45 40.20 28.93
C LEU A 5 -61.85 38.90 28.30
N LYS A 6 -61.27 39.05 27.08
CA LYS A 6 -60.42 37.99 26.48
C LYS A 6 -58.96 38.37 26.68
N ALA A 7 -58.27 37.67 27.54
CA ALA A 7 -56.82 37.75 27.68
C ALA A 7 -56.15 36.96 26.53
N ALA A 8 -55.32 37.65 25.75
CA ALA A 8 -54.47 37.01 24.76
C ALA A 8 -53.13 36.65 25.41
N LEU A 9 -52.85 35.32 25.54
CA LEU A 9 -51.51 34.83 25.87
C LEU A 9 -50.69 34.76 24.59
N ALA A 10 -49.69 35.63 24.49
CA ALA A 10 -48.63 35.57 23.50
C ALA A 10 -47.60 34.49 23.94
N GLY A 11 -47.63 33.35 23.30
CA GLY A 11 -46.61 32.30 23.46
C GLY A 11 -45.35 32.66 22.67
N ALA A 12 -44.30 33.05 23.33
CA ALA A 12 -42.96 33.19 22.74
C ALA A 12 -42.31 31.81 22.60
N SER A 13 -42.39 31.22 21.39
CA SER A 13 -41.63 30.02 21.03
C SER A 13 -40.15 30.38 20.79
N GLY A 14 -39.33 30.22 21.81
CA GLY A 14 -37.89 30.31 21.66
C GLY A 14 -37.34 29.17 20.81
N LEU A 15 -36.90 29.45 19.57
CA LEU A 15 -36.08 28.54 18.78
C LEU A 15 -34.70 28.44 19.44
N LEU A 16 -34.47 27.35 20.17
CA LEU A 16 -33.12 26.93 20.56
C LEU A 16 -32.39 26.44 19.31
N VAL A 17 -31.60 27.34 18.69
CA VAL A 17 -30.61 26.96 17.69
C VAL A 17 -29.49 26.25 18.45
N THR A 18 -29.51 24.94 18.50
CA THR A 18 -28.37 24.14 18.89
C THR A 18 -27.34 24.25 17.76
N ALA A 19 -26.41 25.23 17.87
CA ALA A 19 -25.20 25.23 17.10
C ALA A 19 -24.44 23.93 17.46
N GLY A 20 -24.61 22.90 16.64
CA GLY A 20 -23.77 21.72 16.70
C GLY A 20 -22.32 22.19 16.54
N LEU A 21 -21.52 22.07 17.58
CA LEU A 21 -20.08 22.17 17.49
C LEU A 21 -19.65 21.07 16.53
N ALA A 22 -19.51 21.41 15.24
CA ALA A 22 -18.75 20.60 14.30
C ALA A 22 -17.36 20.51 14.91
N SER A 23 -17.06 19.39 15.56
CA SER A 23 -15.72 19.07 16.01
C SER A 23 -14.85 19.14 14.75
N ALA A 24 -14.06 20.20 14.63
CA ALA A 24 -13.09 20.31 13.56
C ALA A 24 -12.17 19.11 13.71
N GLN A 25 -12.36 18.10 12.86
CA GLN A 25 -11.50 16.92 12.85
C GLN A 25 -10.09 17.43 12.55
N THR A 26 -9.21 17.34 13.55
CA THR A 26 -7.81 17.73 13.39
C THR A 26 -7.27 16.97 12.18
N ASP A 27 -6.72 17.68 11.20
CA ASP A 27 -6.18 17.04 10.01
C ASP A 27 -5.07 16.04 10.37
N THR A 28 -4.93 15.01 9.54
CA THR A 28 -4.00 13.90 9.80
C THR A 28 -2.55 14.38 9.87
N LEU A 29 -2.16 15.34 9.03
CA LEU A 29 -0.80 15.90 9.03
C LEU A 29 -0.47 16.59 10.36
N THR A 30 -1.38 17.41 10.90
CA THR A 30 -1.23 18.05 12.20
C THR A 30 -1.12 17.03 13.32
N THR A 31 -1.95 16.01 13.29
CA THR A 31 -1.89 14.90 14.26
C THR A 31 -0.54 14.18 14.24
N ILE A 32 -0.02 13.87 13.05
CA ILE A 32 1.28 13.24 12.85
C ILE A 32 2.42 14.13 13.34
N LYS A 33 2.39 15.43 12.99
CA LYS A 33 3.41 16.41 13.42
C LYS A 33 3.43 16.55 14.96
N ASN A 34 2.27 16.65 15.60
CA ASN A 34 2.15 16.74 17.05
C ASN A 34 2.64 15.48 17.77
N ARG A 35 2.38 14.31 17.22
CA ARG A 35 2.87 13.03 17.73
C ARG A 35 4.37 12.82 17.48
N GLY A 36 4.94 13.50 16.48
CA GLY A 36 6.34 13.39 16.07
C GLY A 36 6.69 12.06 15.38
N MET A 37 5.70 11.30 14.91
CA MET A 37 5.87 9.98 14.30
C MET A 37 4.70 9.64 13.38
N LEU A 38 5.00 9.00 12.23
CA LEU A 38 4.01 8.39 11.32
C LEU A 38 3.67 6.97 11.80
N ASN A 39 2.39 6.63 11.91
CA ASN A 39 1.94 5.26 12.11
C ASN A 39 1.63 4.62 10.75
N CYS A 40 2.40 3.62 10.36
CA CYS A 40 2.27 2.92 9.09
C CYS A 40 1.79 1.48 9.31
N GLY A 41 0.64 1.10 8.72
CA GLY A 41 0.17 -0.27 8.67
C GLY A 41 0.90 -1.04 7.58
N VAL A 42 1.54 -2.15 7.96
CA VAL A 42 2.35 -3.01 7.07
C VAL A 42 1.90 -4.47 7.15
N GLY A 43 2.41 -5.32 6.25
CA GLY A 43 2.19 -6.76 6.30
C GLY A 43 2.85 -7.42 7.49
N THR A 44 2.38 -8.63 7.84
CA THR A 44 2.89 -9.38 9.00
C THR A 44 4.21 -10.10 8.75
N GLY A 45 4.76 -10.08 7.52
CA GLY A 45 6.05 -10.72 7.23
C GLY A 45 6.15 -11.28 5.80
N THR A 46 6.29 -10.39 4.81
CA THR A 46 6.56 -10.76 3.42
C THR A 46 7.90 -10.16 2.99
N PRO A 47 8.96 -10.98 2.83
CA PRO A 47 10.27 -10.52 2.37
C PRO A 47 10.16 -9.69 1.09
N GLY A 48 10.90 -8.59 1.01
CA GLY A 48 10.87 -7.66 -0.11
C GLY A 48 9.74 -6.62 -0.07
N PHE A 49 8.66 -6.84 0.70
CA PHE A 49 7.54 -5.90 0.86
C PHE A 49 7.47 -5.30 2.25
N ALA A 50 7.28 -6.12 3.28
CA ALA A 50 7.35 -5.71 4.66
C ALA A 50 7.85 -6.88 5.51
N PHE A 51 9.07 -6.81 5.99
CA PHE A 51 9.68 -7.89 6.74
C PHE A 51 10.60 -7.34 7.84
N PRO A 52 10.40 -7.73 9.11
CA PRO A 52 11.30 -7.40 10.19
C PRO A 52 12.48 -8.39 10.24
N ASP A 53 13.69 -7.88 10.47
CA ASP A 53 14.85 -8.74 10.83
C ASP A 53 14.76 -9.21 12.29
N ASP A 54 15.71 -10.05 12.70
CA ASP A 54 15.78 -10.59 14.06
C ASP A 54 16.00 -9.51 15.15
N LYS A 55 16.36 -8.29 14.73
CA LYS A 55 16.52 -7.13 15.62
C LYS A 55 15.28 -6.21 15.60
N GLY A 56 14.25 -6.58 14.84
CA GLY A 56 13.03 -5.80 14.69
C GLY A 56 13.15 -4.63 13.69
N ASN A 57 14.22 -4.56 12.88
CA ASN A 57 14.32 -3.56 11.82
C ASN A 57 13.51 -3.99 10.62
N TRP A 58 12.57 -3.13 10.20
CA TRP A 58 11.74 -3.38 9.06
C TRP A 58 12.44 -3.04 7.74
N SER A 59 12.16 -3.82 6.69
CA SER A 59 12.62 -3.58 5.32
C SER A 59 11.56 -4.00 4.32
N GLY A 60 11.62 -3.45 3.10
CA GLY A 60 10.72 -3.78 2.02
C GLY A 60 10.13 -2.55 1.31
N LEU A 61 9.50 -2.79 0.17
CA LEU A 61 8.92 -1.76 -0.70
C LEU A 61 7.82 -0.96 0.01
N ASP A 62 6.93 -1.64 0.75
CA ASP A 62 5.88 -1.01 1.56
C ASP A 62 6.46 -0.17 2.70
N VAL A 63 7.53 -0.67 3.33
CA VAL A 63 8.25 0.00 4.41
C VAL A 63 8.93 1.28 3.92
N ASP A 64 9.58 1.20 2.75
CA ASP A 64 10.29 2.34 2.19
C ASP A 64 9.35 3.44 1.71
N PHE A 65 8.14 3.10 1.24
CA PHE A 65 7.12 4.11 0.98
C PHE A 65 6.80 4.93 2.24
N CYS A 66 6.51 4.27 3.37
CA CYS A 66 6.22 4.97 4.63
C CYS A 66 7.41 5.77 5.14
N ARG A 67 8.63 5.28 4.95
CA ARG A 67 9.85 6.05 5.25
C ARG A 67 9.98 7.29 4.37
N GLY A 68 9.59 7.20 3.10
CA GLY A 68 9.51 8.34 2.18
C GLY A 68 8.54 9.41 2.68
N VAL A 69 7.35 8.99 3.13
CA VAL A 69 6.36 9.90 3.73
C VAL A 69 6.91 10.56 5.00
N ALA A 70 7.55 9.79 5.88
CA ALA A 70 8.16 10.35 7.09
C ALA A 70 9.32 11.31 6.79
N ALA A 71 10.16 10.97 5.81
CA ALA A 71 11.24 11.85 5.36
C ALA A 71 10.69 13.18 4.81
N ALA A 72 9.61 13.15 4.04
CA ALA A 72 8.96 14.35 3.52
C ALA A 72 8.46 15.28 4.65
N ILE A 73 7.91 14.71 5.72
CA ILE A 73 7.30 15.47 6.84
C ILE A 73 8.36 15.92 7.84
N PHE A 74 9.27 15.02 8.24
CA PHE A 74 10.16 15.19 9.40
C PHE A 74 11.63 15.41 9.02
N ASN A 75 12.00 15.28 7.75
CA ASN A 75 13.39 15.16 7.31
C ASN A 75 14.13 13.99 8.00
N ASP A 76 13.39 12.97 8.40
CA ASP A 76 13.92 11.77 9.08
C ASP A 76 13.08 10.53 8.68
N PRO A 77 13.62 9.62 7.86
CA PRO A 77 12.92 8.40 7.44
C PRO A 77 12.70 7.40 8.59
N LYS A 78 13.30 7.61 9.76
CA LYS A 78 13.13 6.76 10.94
C LYS A 78 11.92 7.16 11.79
N LYS A 79 11.28 8.29 11.52
CA LYS A 79 10.08 8.76 12.23
C LYS A 79 8.82 8.01 11.81
N VAL A 80 8.92 6.66 11.78
CA VAL A 80 7.82 5.74 11.45
C VAL A 80 7.68 4.67 12.53
N SER A 81 6.46 4.46 13.00
CA SER A 81 6.06 3.29 13.80
C SER A 81 5.34 2.32 12.87
N PHE A 82 5.93 1.16 12.63
CA PHE A 82 5.33 0.11 11.83
C PHE A 82 4.39 -0.75 12.67
N LYS A 83 3.16 -0.93 12.16
CA LYS A 83 2.11 -1.76 12.76
C LYS A 83 1.82 -2.95 11.85
N PRO A 84 2.26 -4.16 12.22
CA PRO A 84 1.94 -5.36 11.45
C PRO A 84 0.45 -5.68 11.58
N LEU A 85 -0.23 -5.80 10.43
CA LEU A 85 -1.68 -6.02 10.35
C LEU A 85 -1.98 -7.23 9.47
N THR A 86 -2.92 -8.07 9.88
CA THR A 86 -3.48 -9.13 9.04
C THR A 86 -4.32 -8.54 7.91
N ALA A 87 -4.72 -9.35 6.94
CA ALA A 87 -5.58 -8.91 5.86
C ALA A 87 -6.97 -8.48 6.35
N LYS A 88 -7.46 -9.05 7.44
CA LYS A 88 -8.75 -8.68 8.07
C LYS A 88 -8.67 -7.38 8.86
N GLU A 89 -7.60 -7.16 9.62
CA GLU A 89 -7.48 -6.04 10.56
C GLU A 89 -7.16 -4.72 9.88
N ARG A 90 -6.45 -4.76 8.73
CA ARG A 90 -5.85 -3.57 8.10
C ARG A 90 -6.82 -2.43 7.83
N PHE A 91 -8.05 -2.74 7.40
CA PHE A 91 -9.02 -1.70 7.06
C PHE A 91 -9.63 -1.06 8.31
N THR A 92 -9.93 -1.85 9.34
CA THR A 92 -10.40 -1.34 10.63
C THR A 92 -9.34 -0.48 11.30
N ALA A 93 -8.08 -0.90 11.29
CA ALA A 93 -6.96 -0.13 11.83
C ALA A 93 -6.77 1.21 11.11
N LEU A 94 -6.94 1.24 9.78
CA LEU A 94 -6.88 2.49 9.03
C LEU A 94 -8.09 3.39 9.33
N GLN A 95 -9.29 2.84 9.36
CA GLN A 95 -10.52 3.60 9.61
C GLN A 95 -10.58 4.17 11.03
N SER A 96 -10.12 3.43 12.03
CA SER A 96 -10.08 3.88 13.44
C SER A 96 -9.01 4.94 13.73
N GLY A 97 -8.03 5.11 12.82
CA GLY A 97 -6.91 6.01 13.03
C GLY A 97 -5.75 5.39 13.83
N GLU A 98 -5.77 4.09 14.07
CA GLU A 98 -4.62 3.37 14.63
C GLU A 98 -3.39 3.52 13.74
N VAL A 99 -3.61 3.51 12.41
CA VAL A 99 -2.57 3.85 11.42
C VAL A 99 -3.02 5.04 10.57
N ASP A 100 -2.06 5.84 10.15
CA ASP A 100 -2.28 7.04 9.32
C ASP A 100 -2.30 6.69 7.84
N VAL A 101 -1.49 5.71 7.46
CA VAL A 101 -1.36 5.18 6.11
C VAL A 101 -1.24 3.66 6.17
N LEU A 102 -1.85 2.99 5.20
CA LEU A 102 -1.74 1.55 5.00
C LEU A 102 -0.87 1.30 3.77
N SER A 103 0.35 0.80 3.95
CA SER A 103 1.24 0.33 2.90
C SER A 103 1.51 -1.16 3.15
N ARG A 104 0.69 -2.03 2.51
CA ARG A 104 0.58 -3.44 2.87
C ARG A 104 0.10 -4.28 1.69
N THR A 105 0.80 -4.24 0.55
CA THR A 105 0.39 -5.03 -0.61
C THR A 105 -1.14 -5.07 -0.78
N THR A 106 -1.78 -3.89 -0.74
CA THR A 106 -3.23 -3.79 -0.74
C THR A 106 -3.75 -3.54 -2.14
N THR A 107 -4.50 -4.48 -2.67
CA THR A 107 -5.10 -4.39 -3.99
C THR A 107 -6.13 -3.28 -4.05
N TRP A 108 -6.00 -2.37 -4.98
CA TRP A 108 -7.01 -1.36 -5.28
C TRP A 108 -8.20 -2.00 -5.98
N THR A 109 -9.35 -1.99 -5.32
CA THR A 109 -10.62 -2.47 -5.89
C THR A 109 -11.71 -1.44 -5.68
N MET A 110 -12.75 -1.49 -6.53
CA MET A 110 -13.89 -0.59 -6.43
C MET A 110 -14.56 -0.67 -5.05
N SER A 111 -14.73 -1.86 -4.49
CA SER A 111 -15.37 -2.03 -3.17
C SER A 111 -14.55 -1.41 -2.03
N ARG A 112 -13.21 -1.51 -2.08
CA ARG A 112 -12.33 -0.90 -1.09
C ARG A 112 -12.31 0.61 -1.20
N ASP A 113 -12.32 1.12 -2.42
CA ASP A 113 -12.33 2.57 -2.70
C ASP A 113 -13.69 3.21 -2.38
N SER A 114 -14.80 2.55 -2.69
CA SER A 114 -16.14 3.12 -2.51
C SER A 114 -16.78 2.77 -1.15
N ALA A 115 -16.89 1.47 -0.82
CA ALA A 115 -17.68 1.02 0.33
C ALA A 115 -16.88 0.97 1.64
N MET A 116 -15.55 0.81 1.56
CA MET A 116 -14.69 0.73 2.74
C MET A 116 -14.03 2.06 3.12
N GLY A 117 -14.38 3.18 2.46
CA GLY A 117 -13.88 4.50 2.82
C GLY A 117 -12.35 4.66 2.68
N LEU A 118 -11.74 4.00 1.71
CA LEU A 118 -10.31 4.08 1.43
C LEU A 118 -10.05 4.97 0.22
N SER A 119 -8.92 5.68 0.21
CA SER A 119 -8.39 6.39 -0.95
C SER A 119 -7.02 5.84 -1.29
N PHE A 120 -6.91 5.16 -2.44
CA PHE A 120 -5.63 4.64 -2.94
C PHE A 120 -4.83 5.76 -3.60
N VAL A 121 -3.56 5.88 -3.26
CA VAL A 121 -2.70 6.98 -3.72
C VAL A 121 -2.04 6.71 -5.07
N GLY A 122 -1.98 5.44 -5.46
CA GLY A 122 -1.40 4.99 -6.72
C GLY A 122 -1.15 3.48 -6.72
N ILE A 123 -0.63 2.96 -7.84
CA ILE A 123 -0.28 1.55 -7.99
C ILE A 123 1.23 1.40 -7.77
N MET A 124 1.62 1.20 -6.52
CA MET A 124 3.04 1.06 -6.14
C MET A 124 3.67 -0.22 -6.70
N TYR A 125 2.85 -1.26 -6.91
CA TYR A 125 3.30 -2.51 -7.51
C TYR A 125 2.18 -3.15 -8.34
N VAL A 126 2.48 -3.45 -9.59
CA VAL A 126 1.58 -4.18 -10.51
C VAL A 126 1.85 -5.66 -10.35
N ASP A 127 0.86 -6.39 -9.86
CA ASP A 127 0.95 -7.82 -9.60
C ASP A 127 -0.25 -8.57 -10.19
N GLY A 128 -0.29 -9.85 -9.95
CA GLY A 128 -1.39 -10.76 -10.24
C GLY A 128 -1.34 -11.95 -9.31
N GLN A 129 -2.47 -12.61 -9.11
CA GLN A 129 -2.53 -13.82 -8.28
C GLN A 129 -1.92 -15.00 -9.00
N GLY A 130 -1.02 -15.69 -8.31
CA GLY A 130 -0.39 -16.93 -8.76
C GLY A 130 -0.77 -18.14 -7.92
N LEU A 131 -0.26 -19.29 -8.32
CA LEU A 131 -0.43 -20.56 -7.63
C LEU A 131 0.93 -21.25 -7.53
N MET A 132 1.35 -21.62 -6.32
CA MET A 132 2.59 -22.35 -6.06
C MET A 132 2.27 -23.81 -5.69
N VAL A 133 3.02 -24.74 -6.26
CA VAL A 133 2.86 -26.18 -6.04
C VAL A 133 4.20 -26.84 -5.77
N PRO A 134 4.24 -27.96 -5.02
CA PRO A 134 5.42 -28.79 -4.96
C PRO A 134 5.63 -29.49 -6.33
N LYS A 135 6.87 -29.50 -6.82
CA LYS A 135 7.23 -30.12 -8.12
C LYS A 135 6.84 -31.60 -8.20
N LYS A 136 6.86 -32.29 -7.05
CA LYS A 136 6.43 -33.71 -6.95
C LYS A 136 4.96 -33.93 -7.29
N LEU A 137 4.11 -32.90 -7.29
CA LEU A 137 2.71 -32.98 -7.70
C LEU A 137 2.59 -33.26 -9.21
N GLY A 138 3.63 -32.94 -10.01
CA GLY A 138 3.71 -33.28 -11.44
C GLY A 138 2.92 -32.35 -12.35
N VAL A 139 2.14 -31.38 -11.81
CA VAL A 139 1.32 -30.42 -12.58
C VAL A 139 2.20 -29.29 -13.11
N LYS A 140 1.84 -28.77 -14.30
CA LYS A 140 2.54 -27.68 -14.97
C LYS A 140 1.65 -26.46 -15.26
N SER A 141 0.35 -26.62 -15.02
CA SER A 141 -0.66 -25.61 -15.31
C SER A 141 -1.72 -25.57 -14.21
N ALA A 142 -2.22 -24.38 -13.93
CA ALA A 142 -3.36 -24.17 -13.01
C ALA A 142 -4.62 -24.92 -13.47
N LYS A 143 -4.73 -25.24 -14.74
CA LYS A 143 -5.84 -26.04 -15.32
C LYS A 143 -5.84 -27.51 -14.90
N GLU A 144 -4.75 -27.98 -14.31
CA GLU A 144 -4.59 -29.37 -13.84
C GLU A 144 -4.94 -29.53 -12.36
N LEU A 145 -5.40 -28.47 -11.68
CA LEU A 145 -5.62 -28.41 -10.23
C LEU A 145 -7.05 -28.80 -9.80
N ASN A 146 -7.80 -29.51 -10.65
CA ASN A 146 -9.15 -29.91 -10.27
C ASN A 146 -9.15 -30.81 -9.02
N GLY A 147 -9.96 -30.47 -8.02
CA GLY A 147 -10.07 -31.19 -6.75
C GLY A 147 -8.96 -30.89 -5.73
N ALA A 148 -7.96 -30.06 -6.06
CA ALA A 148 -6.83 -29.76 -5.21
C ALA A 148 -7.24 -29.06 -3.91
N SER A 149 -6.48 -29.28 -2.84
CA SER A 149 -6.55 -28.48 -1.61
C SER A 149 -5.68 -27.24 -1.75
N VAL A 150 -6.25 -26.05 -1.46
CA VAL A 150 -5.61 -24.76 -1.68
C VAL A 150 -5.53 -23.95 -0.41
N CYS A 151 -4.32 -23.71 0.06
CA CYS A 151 -4.05 -22.80 1.17
C CYS A 151 -4.16 -21.33 0.74
N VAL A 152 -4.92 -20.53 1.45
CA VAL A 152 -5.17 -19.12 1.16
C VAL A 152 -5.39 -18.31 2.45
N ALA A 153 -5.05 -17.02 2.43
CA ALA A 153 -5.34 -16.11 3.53
C ALA A 153 -6.74 -15.50 3.37
N THR A 154 -7.55 -15.51 4.46
CA THR A 154 -8.87 -14.89 4.46
C THR A 154 -8.83 -13.36 4.46
N GLY A 155 -9.90 -12.73 3.98
CA GLY A 155 -10.02 -11.26 3.88
C GLY A 155 -9.18 -10.64 2.76
N THR A 156 -8.79 -11.46 1.80
CA THR A 156 -7.97 -11.08 0.64
C THR A 156 -8.80 -11.10 -0.66
N THR A 157 -8.34 -10.36 -1.68
CA THR A 157 -8.82 -10.52 -3.05
C THR A 157 -8.52 -11.92 -3.59
N THR A 158 -7.39 -12.48 -3.18
CA THR A 158 -6.94 -13.79 -3.64
C THR A 158 -7.86 -14.94 -3.20
N GLU A 159 -8.52 -14.82 -2.03
CA GLU A 159 -9.57 -15.76 -1.60
C GLU A 159 -10.79 -15.70 -2.54
N LEU A 160 -11.23 -14.50 -2.91
CA LEU A 160 -12.38 -14.29 -3.80
C LEU A 160 -12.07 -14.72 -5.24
N ASN A 161 -10.92 -14.29 -5.77
CA ASN A 161 -10.50 -14.63 -7.12
C ASN A 161 -10.28 -16.15 -7.31
N LEU A 162 -9.80 -16.84 -6.25
CA LEU A 162 -9.65 -18.29 -6.27
C LEU A 162 -11.00 -18.97 -6.54
N ALA A 163 -12.04 -18.57 -5.80
CA ALA A 163 -13.39 -19.10 -5.98
C ALA A 163 -13.93 -18.84 -7.40
N ASP A 164 -13.71 -17.63 -7.91
CA ASP A 164 -14.13 -17.26 -9.26
C ASP A 164 -13.38 -18.04 -10.34
N TYR A 165 -12.07 -18.22 -10.19
CA TYR A 165 -11.26 -18.97 -11.14
C TYR A 165 -11.72 -20.44 -11.26
N PHE A 166 -11.88 -21.13 -10.14
CA PHE A 166 -12.32 -22.54 -10.15
C PHE A 166 -13.75 -22.68 -10.68
N ARG A 167 -14.65 -21.76 -10.33
CA ARG A 167 -16.02 -21.72 -10.87
C ARG A 167 -16.04 -21.54 -12.38
N THR A 168 -15.30 -20.56 -12.90
CA THR A 168 -15.31 -20.21 -14.33
C THR A 168 -14.61 -21.24 -15.21
N THR A 169 -13.67 -22.00 -14.65
CA THR A 169 -12.99 -23.10 -15.34
C THR A 169 -13.71 -24.43 -15.20
N GLY A 170 -14.83 -24.48 -14.45
CA GLY A 170 -15.57 -25.72 -14.22
C GLY A 170 -14.86 -26.72 -13.30
N MET A 171 -13.84 -26.27 -12.58
CA MET A 171 -13.08 -27.08 -11.63
C MET A 171 -13.61 -26.94 -10.21
N THR A 172 -13.31 -27.94 -9.38
CA THR A 172 -13.56 -27.90 -7.94
C THR A 172 -12.25 -27.76 -7.16
N TYR A 173 -12.30 -27.26 -5.93
CA TYR A 173 -11.16 -27.20 -5.03
C TYR A 173 -11.62 -27.30 -3.57
N LYS A 174 -10.68 -27.51 -2.66
CA LYS A 174 -10.91 -27.54 -1.21
C LYS A 174 -10.15 -26.40 -0.57
N PRO A 175 -10.82 -25.27 -0.15
CA PRO A 175 -10.15 -24.17 0.50
C PRO A 175 -9.63 -24.59 1.89
N VAL A 176 -8.39 -24.24 2.20
CA VAL A 176 -7.79 -24.32 3.54
C VAL A 176 -7.36 -22.92 3.95
N VAL A 177 -8.14 -22.30 4.83
CA VAL A 177 -8.12 -20.86 5.09
C VAL A 177 -7.42 -20.56 6.40
N PHE A 178 -6.59 -19.49 6.40
CA PHE A 178 -5.84 -19.01 7.55
C PHE A 178 -5.96 -17.47 7.66
N GLU A 179 -5.66 -16.91 8.83
CA GLU A 179 -5.64 -15.47 9.01
C GLU A 179 -4.27 -14.84 8.72
N LYS A 180 -3.18 -15.53 9.03
CA LYS A 180 -1.81 -15.02 8.91
C LYS A 180 -1.05 -15.70 7.79
N ALA A 181 -0.24 -14.93 7.08
CA ALA A 181 0.61 -15.45 5.99
C ALA A 181 1.58 -16.55 6.49
N ASP A 182 2.09 -16.43 7.72
CA ASP A 182 2.98 -17.42 8.32
C ASP A 182 2.27 -18.76 8.54
N GLU A 183 1.00 -18.74 8.94
CA GLU A 183 0.19 -19.96 9.11
C GLU A 183 -0.08 -20.64 7.76
N VAL A 184 -0.37 -19.84 6.71
CA VAL A 184 -0.52 -20.35 5.34
C VAL A 184 0.76 -21.04 4.89
N ASN A 185 1.91 -20.35 5.05
CA ASN A 185 3.22 -20.87 4.66
C ASN A 185 3.56 -22.16 5.41
N ALA A 186 3.41 -22.18 6.72
CA ALA A 186 3.68 -23.35 7.56
C ALA A 186 2.77 -24.54 7.22
N ALA A 187 1.48 -24.29 6.96
CA ALA A 187 0.54 -25.35 6.57
C ALA A 187 0.88 -25.94 5.21
N TYR A 188 1.23 -25.10 4.24
CA TYR A 188 1.66 -25.54 2.92
C TYR A 188 2.98 -26.32 2.99
N ASP A 189 3.99 -25.82 3.71
CA ASP A 189 5.29 -26.49 3.89
C ASP A 189 5.17 -27.85 4.60
N ALA A 190 4.16 -27.98 5.49
CA ALA A 190 3.81 -29.25 6.14
C ALA A 190 2.99 -30.20 5.24
N GLY A 191 2.65 -29.82 4.01
CA GLY A 191 1.88 -30.63 3.07
C GLY A 191 0.38 -30.75 3.40
N ARG A 192 -0.19 -29.80 4.15
CA ARG A 192 -1.64 -29.76 4.45
C ARG A 192 -2.47 -29.30 3.26
N CYS A 193 -1.83 -28.66 2.27
CA CYS A 193 -2.44 -28.22 1.02
C CYS A 193 -1.54 -28.62 -0.15
N ASP A 194 -2.17 -28.93 -1.28
CA ASP A 194 -1.49 -29.20 -2.55
C ASP A 194 -0.97 -27.91 -3.20
N VAL A 195 -1.66 -26.80 -2.95
CA VAL A 195 -1.42 -25.49 -3.57
C VAL A 195 -1.37 -24.40 -2.52
N TYR A 196 -0.46 -23.41 -2.71
CA TYR A 196 -0.48 -22.13 -2.02
C TYR A 196 -0.80 -21.02 -3.03
N THR A 197 -1.80 -20.19 -2.74
CA THR A 197 -2.16 -19.05 -3.59
C THR A 197 -2.11 -17.72 -2.85
N THR A 198 -1.52 -16.73 -3.47
CA THR A 198 -1.49 -15.31 -3.12
C THR A 198 -0.95 -14.52 -4.32
N ASP A 199 -0.65 -13.23 -4.17
CA ASP A 199 0.05 -12.43 -5.17
C ASP A 199 1.33 -13.14 -5.63
N GLN A 200 1.64 -13.12 -6.90
CA GLN A 200 2.77 -13.86 -7.46
C GLN A 200 4.10 -13.42 -6.85
N SER A 201 4.29 -12.12 -6.65
CA SER A 201 5.47 -11.59 -5.98
C SER A 201 5.62 -12.11 -4.55
N SER A 202 4.49 -12.21 -3.83
CA SER A 202 4.45 -12.78 -2.49
C SER A 202 4.74 -14.28 -2.51
N LEU A 203 4.33 -15.03 -3.54
CA LEU A 203 4.70 -16.45 -3.67
C LEU A 203 6.22 -16.63 -3.82
N TYR A 204 6.89 -15.78 -4.60
CA TYR A 204 8.36 -15.83 -4.68
C TYR A 204 9.00 -15.59 -3.31
N ALA A 205 8.48 -14.62 -2.54
CA ALA A 205 8.95 -14.33 -1.19
C ALA A 205 8.69 -15.50 -0.21
N GLN A 206 7.48 -16.04 -0.20
CA GLN A 206 7.11 -17.14 0.69
C GLN A 206 7.83 -18.45 0.35
N ARG A 207 8.12 -18.68 -0.93
CA ARG A 207 8.91 -19.85 -1.36
C ARG A 207 10.29 -19.88 -0.71
N LEU A 208 10.97 -18.74 -0.57
CA LEU A 208 12.28 -18.66 0.08
C LEU A 208 12.25 -19.04 1.57
N ARG A 209 11.07 -19.06 2.19
CA ARG A 209 10.86 -19.40 3.60
C ARG A 209 10.48 -20.89 3.81
N LEU A 210 10.28 -21.65 2.75
CA LEU A 210 10.00 -23.08 2.83
C LEU A 210 11.28 -23.84 3.19
N ARG A 211 11.14 -25.02 3.80
CA ARG A 211 12.29 -25.88 4.14
C ARG A 211 13.14 -26.24 2.93
N ASN A 212 12.48 -26.51 1.80
CA ASN A 212 13.13 -26.87 0.54
C ASN A 212 12.57 -25.99 -0.60
N PRO A 213 13.01 -24.72 -0.75
CA PRO A 213 12.45 -23.79 -1.74
C PRO A 213 12.51 -24.32 -3.18
N ASP A 214 13.57 -25.08 -3.52
CA ASP A 214 13.80 -25.59 -4.86
C ASP A 214 12.87 -26.76 -5.25
N ASP A 215 12.20 -27.39 -4.29
CA ASP A 215 11.20 -28.42 -4.54
C ASP A 215 9.83 -27.84 -4.94
N HIS A 216 9.69 -26.52 -4.98
CA HIS A 216 8.45 -25.84 -5.28
C HIS A 216 8.59 -24.95 -6.52
N MET A 217 7.47 -24.76 -7.22
CA MET A 217 7.38 -23.90 -8.40
C MET A 217 6.10 -23.06 -8.35
N VAL A 218 6.19 -21.84 -8.85
CA VAL A 218 5.03 -21.00 -9.14
C VAL A 218 4.60 -21.33 -10.56
N LEU A 219 3.32 -21.67 -10.74
CA LEU A 219 2.75 -21.95 -12.05
C LEU A 219 2.72 -20.71 -12.94
N PRO A 220 2.72 -20.88 -14.27
CA PRO A 220 2.85 -19.74 -15.18
C PRO A 220 1.59 -18.86 -15.28
N GLU A 221 0.43 -19.38 -14.89
CA GLU A 221 -0.82 -18.63 -15.00
C GLU A 221 -0.95 -17.55 -13.94
N ILE A 222 -1.41 -16.38 -14.38
CA ILE A 222 -1.89 -15.28 -13.55
C ILE A 222 -3.42 -15.29 -13.63
N ILE A 223 -4.08 -15.45 -12.48
CA ILE A 223 -5.53 -15.63 -12.44
C ILE A 223 -6.32 -14.38 -12.05
N SER A 224 -5.65 -13.28 -11.74
CA SER A 224 -6.28 -11.98 -11.45
C SER A 224 -5.36 -10.80 -11.75
N LYS A 225 -5.93 -9.59 -11.67
CA LYS A 225 -5.18 -8.33 -11.63
C LYS A 225 -5.08 -7.86 -10.19
N GLU A 226 -3.87 -7.59 -9.72
CA GLU A 226 -3.60 -7.11 -8.37
C GLU A 226 -2.82 -5.79 -8.44
N PRO A 227 -3.50 -4.63 -8.65
CA PRO A 227 -2.87 -3.32 -8.55
C PRO A 227 -2.68 -2.98 -7.07
N LEU A 228 -1.47 -3.21 -6.57
CA LEU A 228 -1.14 -3.02 -5.16
C LEU A 228 -0.70 -1.58 -4.90
N GLY A 229 -1.25 -0.96 -3.87
CA GLY A 229 -0.87 0.41 -3.53
C GLY A 229 -1.17 0.82 -2.11
N PRO A 230 -0.51 1.89 -1.65
CA PRO A 230 -0.82 2.49 -0.36
C PRO A 230 -2.21 3.13 -0.37
N ALA A 231 -2.85 3.12 0.79
CA ALA A 231 -4.16 3.72 0.99
C ALA A 231 -4.21 4.56 2.27
N VAL A 232 -5.02 5.59 2.26
CA VAL A 232 -5.35 6.44 3.41
C VAL A 232 -6.85 6.44 3.64
N ARG A 233 -7.33 6.92 4.80
CA ARG A 233 -8.76 7.15 5.04
C ARG A 233 -9.30 8.20 4.08
N GLN A 234 -10.53 8.04 3.65
CA GLN A 234 -11.28 9.11 2.99
C GLN A 234 -11.59 10.26 3.97
N GLY A 235 -11.87 11.44 3.40
CA GLY A 235 -12.28 12.62 4.17
C GLY A 235 -11.13 13.60 4.47
N ASP A 236 -9.87 13.20 4.43
CA ASP A 236 -8.72 14.08 4.53
C ASP A 236 -8.01 14.21 3.17
N PHE A 237 -8.46 15.17 2.38
CA PHE A 237 -7.95 15.37 1.04
C PHE A 237 -6.49 15.87 1.03
N GLN A 238 -6.07 16.63 2.03
CA GLN A 238 -4.68 17.08 2.14
C GLN A 238 -3.76 15.87 2.40
N TRP A 239 -4.12 15.00 3.34
CA TRP A 239 -3.35 13.80 3.65
C TRP A 239 -3.26 12.84 2.45
N PHE A 240 -4.38 12.66 1.75
CA PHE A 240 -4.39 11.92 0.48
C PHE A 240 -3.45 12.53 -0.55
N THR A 241 -3.49 13.85 -0.72
CA THR A 241 -2.65 14.56 -1.70
C THR A 241 -1.17 14.43 -1.36
N ILE A 242 -0.78 14.54 -0.08
CA ILE A 242 0.61 14.33 0.36
C ILE A 242 1.10 12.94 -0.04
N ASN A 243 0.38 11.89 0.35
CA ASN A 243 0.78 10.51 0.07
C ASN A 243 0.85 10.22 -1.43
N LYS A 244 -0.11 10.74 -2.21
CA LYS A 244 -0.13 10.64 -3.66
C LYS A 244 1.09 11.32 -4.29
N TRP A 245 1.45 12.52 -3.86
CA TRP A 245 2.61 13.22 -4.40
C TRP A 245 3.94 12.63 -3.92
N VAL A 246 4.00 12.02 -2.74
CA VAL A 246 5.18 11.22 -2.35
C VAL A 246 5.38 10.07 -3.35
N TYR A 247 4.31 9.33 -3.70
CA TYR A 247 4.40 8.27 -4.71
C TYR A 247 4.83 8.82 -6.08
N PHE A 248 4.23 9.91 -6.56
CA PHE A 248 4.59 10.52 -7.85
C PHE A 248 6.01 11.07 -7.85
N ALA A 249 6.46 11.67 -6.75
CA ALA A 249 7.83 12.17 -6.64
C ALA A 249 8.89 11.07 -6.76
N LEU A 250 8.59 9.86 -6.26
CA LEU A 250 9.47 8.70 -6.45
C LEU A 250 9.60 8.34 -7.93
N LEU A 251 8.50 8.39 -8.70
CA LEU A 251 8.47 8.08 -10.13
C LEU A 251 9.13 9.19 -10.96
N ASP A 252 8.75 10.46 -10.72
CA ASP A 252 9.31 11.62 -11.42
C ASP A 252 10.82 11.71 -11.22
N SER A 253 11.29 11.40 -10.00
CA SER A 253 12.73 11.39 -9.71
C SER A 253 13.46 10.31 -10.53
N GLU A 254 12.88 9.10 -10.66
CA GLU A 254 13.46 8.08 -11.54
C GLU A 254 13.44 8.54 -13.00
N GLU A 255 12.34 9.13 -13.49
CA GLU A 255 12.19 9.57 -14.88
C GLU A 255 13.18 10.66 -15.24
N LEU A 256 13.43 11.60 -14.33
CA LEU A 256 14.37 12.71 -14.50
C LEU A 256 15.81 12.34 -14.13
N GLY A 257 16.09 11.08 -13.79
CA GLY A 257 17.42 10.59 -13.45
C GLY A 257 17.97 11.15 -12.13
N VAL A 258 17.08 11.59 -11.22
CA VAL A 258 17.45 12.06 -9.88
C VAL A 258 17.36 10.91 -8.89
N SER A 259 18.42 10.69 -8.11
CA SER A 259 18.53 9.58 -7.18
C SER A 259 19.14 10.02 -5.84
N SER A 260 19.20 9.11 -4.87
CA SER A 260 19.88 9.35 -3.60
C SER A 260 21.36 9.70 -3.77
N LYS A 261 21.98 9.26 -4.87
CA LYS A 261 23.41 9.40 -5.13
C LYS A 261 23.80 10.75 -5.74
N ASN A 262 22.87 11.39 -6.45
CA ASN A 262 23.16 12.62 -7.20
C ASN A 262 22.27 13.82 -6.84
N VAL A 263 21.35 13.67 -5.89
CA VAL A 263 20.38 14.72 -5.52
C VAL A 263 21.06 16.06 -5.17
N ASP A 264 22.19 16.05 -4.47
CA ASP A 264 22.93 17.27 -4.11
C ASP A 264 23.54 17.99 -5.32
N GLU A 265 23.96 17.25 -6.34
CA GLU A 265 24.41 17.78 -7.62
C GLU A 265 23.21 18.34 -8.40
N MET A 266 22.11 17.61 -8.45
CA MET A 266 20.90 17.96 -9.18
C MET A 266 20.19 19.22 -8.64
N LEU A 267 20.44 19.63 -7.40
CA LEU A 267 20.03 20.94 -6.88
C LEU A 267 20.61 22.12 -7.68
N LYS A 268 21.71 21.91 -8.41
CA LYS A 268 22.37 22.90 -9.28
C LYS A 268 21.93 22.79 -10.74
N SER A 269 21.02 21.88 -11.05
CA SER A 269 20.54 21.64 -12.42
C SER A 269 19.91 22.89 -13.02
N THR A 270 20.14 23.10 -14.31
CA THR A 270 19.47 24.13 -15.12
C THR A 270 18.15 23.64 -15.73
N ASN A 271 17.85 22.31 -15.64
CA ASN A 271 16.60 21.74 -16.12
C ASN A 271 15.44 22.25 -15.24
N PRO A 272 14.45 22.96 -15.80
CA PRO A 272 13.37 23.54 -15.00
C PRO A 272 12.46 22.48 -14.35
N GLU A 273 12.35 21.27 -14.92
CA GLU A 273 11.56 20.20 -14.31
C GLU A 273 12.24 19.67 -13.04
N ILE A 274 13.55 19.43 -13.09
CA ILE A 274 14.34 19.04 -11.92
C ILE A 274 14.31 20.12 -10.84
N ARG A 275 14.42 21.40 -11.24
CA ARG A 275 14.40 22.53 -10.31
C ARG A 275 13.06 22.60 -9.54
N ARG A 276 11.93 22.42 -10.26
CA ARG A 276 10.60 22.37 -9.63
C ARG A 276 10.44 21.15 -8.74
N LEU A 277 10.82 19.97 -9.22
CA LEU A 277 10.76 18.72 -8.46
C LEU A 277 11.52 18.84 -7.13
N LEU A 278 12.73 19.41 -7.15
CA LEU A 278 13.58 19.53 -5.97
C LEU A 278 13.28 20.77 -5.11
N GLY A 279 12.25 21.55 -5.46
CA GLY A 279 11.82 22.73 -4.69
C GLY A 279 12.77 23.93 -4.78
N VAL A 280 13.70 23.94 -5.75
CA VAL A 280 14.59 25.07 -6.05
C VAL A 280 13.82 26.21 -6.75
N GLU A 281 12.74 25.85 -7.46
CA GLU A 281 11.85 26.78 -8.16
C GLU A 281 10.40 26.45 -7.82
N GLY A 282 9.62 27.49 -7.47
CA GLY A 282 8.22 27.34 -7.02
C GLY A 282 8.10 26.98 -5.54
N GLU A 283 6.85 26.94 -5.05
CA GLU A 283 6.50 26.66 -3.65
C GLU A 283 5.54 25.46 -3.53
N PHE A 284 5.75 24.40 -4.32
CA PHE A 284 4.84 23.26 -4.44
C PHE A 284 4.68 22.48 -3.14
N GLY A 285 5.73 22.40 -2.31
CA GLY A 285 5.66 21.76 -0.99
C GLY A 285 4.68 22.49 -0.07
N LYS A 286 4.72 23.83 -0.04
CA LYS A 286 3.81 24.64 0.78
C LYS A 286 2.34 24.41 0.41
N GLY A 287 2.04 24.18 -0.87
CA GLY A 287 0.68 23.90 -1.35
C GLY A 287 0.04 22.68 -0.71
N VAL A 288 0.83 21.74 -0.21
CA VAL A 288 0.38 20.53 0.49
C VAL A 288 0.74 20.51 1.99
N GLY A 289 1.29 21.60 2.52
CA GLY A 289 1.67 21.72 3.94
C GLY A 289 3.02 21.12 4.31
N LEU A 290 3.90 20.92 3.31
CA LEU A 290 5.27 20.46 3.47
C LEU A 290 6.27 21.59 3.17
N ASP A 291 7.52 21.40 3.58
CA ASP A 291 8.62 22.27 3.15
C ASP A 291 8.95 22.06 1.66
N ASN A 292 9.53 23.04 1.00
CA ASN A 292 9.78 22.94 -0.45
C ASN A 292 10.81 21.86 -0.82
N ASP A 293 11.73 21.51 0.08
CA ASP A 293 12.75 20.49 -0.10
C ASP A 293 12.26 19.05 0.21
N TRP A 294 10.94 18.84 0.34
CA TRP A 294 10.35 17.55 0.71
C TRP A 294 10.78 16.40 -0.19
N VAL A 295 10.94 16.61 -1.50
CA VAL A 295 11.44 15.58 -2.43
C VAL A 295 12.92 15.27 -2.18
N VAL A 296 13.73 16.29 -1.91
CA VAL A 296 15.16 16.10 -1.54
C VAL A 296 15.27 15.24 -0.30
N ARG A 297 14.41 15.48 0.69
CA ARG A 297 14.35 14.67 1.93
C ARG A 297 13.97 13.21 1.65
N ILE A 298 13.00 12.98 0.76
CA ILE A 298 12.62 11.62 0.33
C ILE A 298 13.81 10.92 -0.32
N LEU A 299 14.45 11.57 -1.31
CA LEU A 299 15.54 10.98 -2.05
C LEU A 299 16.75 10.64 -1.17
N LYS A 300 17.10 11.53 -0.24
CA LYS A 300 18.16 11.26 0.75
C LYS A 300 17.77 10.15 1.73
N GLY A 301 16.49 10.03 2.06
CA GLY A 301 15.99 9.05 3.01
C GLY A 301 15.81 7.64 2.44
N VAL A 302 15.27 7.54 1.24
CA VAL A 302 14.87 6.27 0.62
C VAL A 302 15.24 6.11 -0.85
N GLY A 303 15.72 7.16 -1.52
CA GLY A 303 15.98 7.14 -2.97
C GLY A 303 14.71 7.27 -3.80
N ASN A 304 14.82 7.07 -5.12
CA ASN A 304 13.71 7.06 -6.08
C ASN A 304 13.04 5.68 -6.18
N TYR A 305 12.03 5.55 -7.04
CA TYR A 305 11.27 4.30 -7.18
C TYR A 305 12.15 3.13 -7.68
N GLU A 306 13.08 3.38 -8.62
CA GLU A 306 14.01 2.35 -9.09
C GLU A 306 14.90 1.84 -7.95
N GLU A 307 15.47 2.74 -7.14
CA GLU A 307 16.32 2.38 -6.01
C GLU A 307 15.55 1.55 -4.96
N ILE A 308 14.30 1.94 -4.68
CA ILE A 308 13.41 1.19 -3.76
C ILE A 308 13.10 -0.20 -4.33
N TYR A 309 12.74 -0.28 -5.61
CA TYR A 309 12.42 -1.55 -6.27
C TYR A 309 13.62 -2.50 -6.26
N GLU A 310 14.77 -2.02 -6.77
CA GLU A 310 15.96 -2.85 -6.98
C GLU A 310 16.53 -3.41 -5.68
N ARG A 311 16.53 -2.63 -4.58
CA ARG A 311 17.07 -3.13 -3.30
C ARG A 311 16.13 -4.09 -2.58
N ASN A 312 14.80 -4.01 -2.81
CA ASN A 312 13.83 -4.82 -2.07
C ASN A 312 13.40 -6.08 -2.81
N VAL A 313 13.11 -5.99 -4.11
CA VAL A 313 12.53 -7.09 -4.88
C VAL A 313 13.26 -7.36 -6.20
N GLY A 314 14.18 -6.48 -6.61
CA GLY A 314 14.85 -6.50 -7.90
C GLY A 314 15.68 -7.74 -8.20
N PRO A 315 16.23 -7.84 -9.42
CA PRO A 315 16.99 -9.00 -9.91
C PRO A 315 18.20 -9.39 -9.06
N ASN A 316 18.78 -8.43 -8.33
CA ASN A 316 19.95 -8.64 -7.47
C ASN A 316 19.58 -9.06 -6.04
N THR A 317 18.28 -9.18 -5.71
CA THR A 317 17.79 -9.70 -4.44
C THR A 317 17.56 -11.20 -4.50
N PRO A 318 17.35 -11.88 -3.38
CA PRO A 318 16.94 -13.29 -3.37
C PRO A 318 15.63 -13.55 -4.13
N LEU A 319 14.75 -12.54 -4.28
CA LEU A 319 13.48 -12.65 -5.00
C LEU A 319 13.67 -12.67 -6.52
N LYS A 320 14.71 -12.00 -7.03
CA LYS A 320 15.08 -11.94 -8.46
C LYS A 320 13.93 -11.51 -9.37
N ILE A 321 13.07 -10.60 -8.93
CA ILE A 321 11.92 -10.16 -9.71
C ILE A 321 12.34 -9.06 -10.67
N THR A 322 12.10 -9.29 -11.97
CA THR A 322 12.27 -8.26 -13.00
C THR A 322 11.12 -7.27 -12.94
N ARG A 323 11.37 -6.01 -13.29
CA ARG A 323 10.35 -4.94 -13.15
C ARG A 323 9.10 -5.16 -14.02
N GLY A 324 9.22 -5.74 -15.21
CA GLY A 324 8.07 -5.95 -16.10
C GLY A 324 7.21 -4.69 -16.26
N LEU A 325 5.92 -4.77 -15.96
CA LEU A 325 4.99 -3.63 -15.95
C LEU A 325 5.30 -2.57 -14.89
N ASN A 326 6.11 -2.90 -13.88
CA ASN A 326 6.56 -1.95 -12.85
C ASN A 326 7.67 -1.00 -13.34
N ARG A 327 8.07 -1.03 -14.62
CA ARG A 327 8.93 -0.02 -15.23
C ARG A 327 8.16 1.27 -15.49
N LEU A 328 8.90 2.36 -15.64
CA LEU A 328 8.35 3.61 -16.16
C LEU A 328 7.75 3.40 -17.56
N TRP A 329 6.78 4.21 -17.92
CA TRP A 329 6.15 4.23 -19.24
C TRP A 329 7.17 4.43 -20.37
N THR A 330 8.20 5.24 -20.15
CA THR A 330 9.32 5.46 -21.09
C THR A 330 10.19 4.22 -21.30
N LYS A 331 10.10 3.24 -20.40
CA LYS A 331 10.87 1.97 -20.43
C LYS A 331 9.96 0.76 -20.71
N GLY A 332 8.75 0.99 -21.26
CA GLY A 332 7.79 -0.07 -21.62
C GLY A 332 7.00 -0.66 -20.46
N GLY A 333 6.93 0.01 -19.32
CA GLY A 333 6.04 -0.30 -18.20
C GLY A 333 4.80 0.58 -18.18
N ILE A 334 4.10 0.62 -17.05
CA ILE A 334 2.91 1.45 -16.86
C ILE A 334 3.04 2.46 -15.71
N GLN A 335 4.20 2.57 -15.08
CA GLN A 335 4.44 3.56 -14.03
C GLN A 335 4.54 4.95 -14.69
N TYR A 336 3.61 5.82 -14.32
CA TYR A 336 3.43 7.14 -14.91
C TYR A 336 3.02 8.14 -13.84
N ALA A 337 3.68 9.27 -13.75
CA ALA A 337 3.38 10.33 -12.82
C ALA A 337 3.07 11.65 -13.53
N PRO A 338 2.16 12.49 -13.01
CA PRO A 338 1.96 13.85 -13.49
C PRO A 338 3.14 14.75 -13.08
N PRO A 339 3.55 15.71 -13.93
CA PRO A 339 4.70 16.56 -13.65
C PRO A 339 4.42 17.56 -12.51
N VAL A 340 5.45 17.94 -11.78
CA VAL A 340 5.42 19.03 -10.78
C VAL A 340 5.40 20.37 -11.51
N ARG A 341 4.21 21.02 -11.57
CA ARG A 341 3.98 22.31 -12.23
C ARG A 341 2.97 23.15 -11.47
#